data_fe3df2874a435c864ec971e7844000d9
#
_entry.id   fe3df2874a435c864ec971e7844000d9
#
_cell.length_a   1.000
_cell.length_b   1.000
_cell.length_c   1.000
_cell.angle_alpha   90.00
_cell.angle_beta   90.00
_cell.angle_gamma   90.00
#
_symmetry.space_group_name_H-M   'P 1'
#
loop_
_entity.id
_entity.type
_entity.pdbx_description
1 polymer ?
#
loop_
_entity_poly.entity_id
_entity_poly.type
_entity_poly.pdbx_seq_one_letter_code
_entity_poly.pdbx_strand_id
1 'polypeptide(L)'
;MKFTLFLISALFVSNVSYAAVDPEVAYIFNTFLFIFSGILVMFMALGFAMLEAGFVRKKNTSAILLKNIALYSIAGISFYLVGYSLMYVDVGSYIGSLGGMFYNPTGDELALLDGADNVAAIADTGYSAPSDWFFQMVFCATAVSIVSGACAERIKVWPFLIFAVIMTGFIYPIFGAWTWGGGWLAEIGFSDFAGSTIVHSVGGWAALVGCIILGARKGKYAADGSVTPIAGANMPLATLGTFILWFGWFGFNGGSQLAMGSALDVLAISIVVVNTNLAACGGVVVAVILSQIMFKKIDLTIALNGAIAGLVAITAGPDLQNHFTSIVVGGIGGALTTFAILLLDKLKIDDVVGAIPAHLVAGIWGTLAVGIFGKGDFFVQLTGVLAAAILVVPLSAIFFYILKGTVGLRAVSYTHLTLPTIYSV
;
A
#
# COMPACT_ATOMS: atom_id res chain seq x y z
N MET A 1 -58.79 -37.22 32.40
CA MET A 1 -57.41 -37.70 32.65
C MET A 1 -56.68 -37.58 31.32
N LYS A 2 -55.92 -36.51 31.14
CA LYS A 2 -55.03 -36.33 29.99
C LYS A 2 -53.58 -36.37 30.50
N PHE A 3 -52.85 -37.41 30.08
CA PHE A 3 -51.43 -37.54 30.32
C PHE A 3 -50.66 -36.64 29.34
N THR A 4 -49.99 -35.67 29.83
CA THR A 4 -49.05 -34.82 29.03
C THR A 4 -47.69 -35.44 29.19
N LEU A 5 -47.17 -36.08 28.13
CA LEU A 5 -45.77 -36.50 28.04
C LEU A 5 -44.88 -35.27 27.84
N PHE A 6 -44.03 -34.97 28.79
CA PHE A 6 -42.96 -34.04 28.67
C PHE A 6 -41.76 -34.76 27.99
N LEU A 7 -41.52 -34.49 26.70
CA LEU A 7 -40.28 -34.89 26.04
C LEU A 7 -39.21 -33.91 26.44
N ILE A 8 -38.29 -34.34 27.30
CA ILE A 8 -37.03 -33.66 27.57
C ILE A 8 -36.11 -33.99 26.38
N SER A 9 -36.05 -33.13 25.40
CA SER A 9 -34.96 -33.17 24.39
C SER A 9 -33.71 -32.61 25.04
N ALA A 10 -32.83 -33.52 25.50
CA ALA A 10 -31.45 -33.18 25.84
C ALA A 10 -30.75 -32.76 24.56
N LEU A 11 -30.61 -31.44 24.37
CA LEU A 11 -29.71 -30.85 23.40
C LEU A 11 -28.27 -31.21 23.85
N PHE A 12 -27.73 -32.27 23.30
CA PHE A 12 -26.29 -32.48 23.29
C PHE A 12 -25.69 -31.35 22.40
N VAL A 13 -25.38 -30.21 23.00
CA VAL A 13 -24.41 -29.28 22.40
C VAL A 13 -23.07 -30.04 22.50
N SER A 14 -22.71 -30.71 21.42
CA SER A 14 -21.34 -31.17 21.26
C SER A 14 -20.49 -29.91 21.19
N ASN A 15 -19.83 -29.58 22.28
CA ASN A 15 -18.69 -28.71 22.27
C ASN A 15 -17.65 -29.42 21.37
N VAL A 16 -17.65 -29.07 20.08
CA VAL A 16 -16.54 -29.41 19.20
C VAL A 16 -15.38 -28.57 19.72
N SER A 17 -14.62 -29.13 20.63
CA SER A 17 -13.30 -28.62 20.97
C SER A 17 -12.47 -28.84 19.71
N TYR A 18 -12.29 -27.79 18.92
CA TYR A 18 -11.25 -27.81 17.91
C TYR A 18 -9.94 -27.98 18.67
N ALA A 19 -9.24 -29.10 18.47
CA ALA A 19 -7.90 -29.26 18.98
C ALA A 19 -7.08 -28.04 18.48
N ALA A 20 -6.40 -27.38 19.41
CA ALA A 20 -5.47 -26.31 19.03
C ALA A 20 -4.46 -26.92 18.04
N VAL A 21 -4.20 -26.20 16.95
CA VAL A 21 -3.17 -26.62 15.99
C VAL A 21 -1.83 -26.64 16.73
N ASP A 22 -1.00 -27.63 16.43
CA ASP A 22 0.35 -27.72 16.97
C ASP A 22 1.10 -26.41 16.67
N PRO A 23 1.75 -25.76 17.65
CA PRO A 23 2.45 -24.50 17.46
C PRO A 23 3.48 -24.53 16.33
N GLU A 24 4.20 -25.62 16.15
CA GLU A 24 5.17 -25.77 15.06
C GLU A 24 4.47 -25.78 13.69
N VAL A 25 3.33 -26.46 13.58
CA VAL A 25 2.53 -26.46 12.35
C VAL A 25 1.98 -25.05 12.05
N ALA A 26 1.50 -24.33 13.06
CA ALA A 26 1.04 -22.96 12.91
C ALA A 26 2.19 -22.04 12.46
N TYR A 27 3.35 -22.15 13.08
CA TYR A 27 4.57 -21.43 12.71
C TYR A 27 4.96 -21.66 11.24
N ILE A 28 4.95 -22.93 10.79
CA ILE A 28 5.27 -23.28 9.39
C ILE A 28 4.30 -22.60 8.43
N PHE A 29 2.99 -22.69 8.66
CA PHE A 29 2.00 -22.11 7.78
C PHE A 29 2.01 -20.59 7.81
N ASN A 30 2.16 -19.95 8.96
CA ASN A 30 2.24 -18.50 9.07
C ASN A 30 3.50 -17.98 8.37
N THR A 31 4.65 -18.64 8.56
CA THR A 31 5.90 -18.32 7.85
C THR A 31 5.73 -18.44 6.34
N PHE A 32 5.09 -19.51 5.87
CA PHE A 32 4.78 -19.69 4.46
C PHE A 32 3.85 -18.58 3.93
N LEU A 33 2.82 -18.20 4.68
CA LEU A 33 1.91 -17.11 4.33
C LEU A 33 2.70 -15.81 4.10
N PHE A 34 3.59 -15.44 5.01
CA PHE A 34 4.39 -14.22 4.90
C PHE A 34 5.34 -14.25 3.70
N ILE A 35 6.08 -15.35 3.50
CA ILE A 35 7.00 -15.47 2.36
C ILE A 35 6.23 -15.40 1.04
N PHE A 36 5.17 -16.19 0.89
CA PHE A 36 4.39 -16.25 -0.34
C PHE A 36 3.70 -14.93 -0.64
N SER A 37 3.07 -14.33 0.37
CA SER A 37 2.42 -13.02 0.23
C SER A 37 3.44 -11.90 -0.01
N GLY A 38 4.59 -11.94 0.66
CA GLY A 38 5.69 -10.99 0.41
C GLY A 38 6.19 -11.07 -1.04
N ILE A 39 6.32 -12.27 -1.62
CA ILE A 39 6.67 -12.44 -3.03
C ILE A 39 5.58 -11.84 -3.95
N LEU A 40 4.29 -12.06 -3.66
CA LEU A 40 3.20 -11.45 -4.42
C LEU A 40 3.25 -9.91 -4.35
N VAL A 41 3.52 -9.34 -3.18
CA VAL A 41 3.67 -7.89 -3.01
C VAL A 41 4.95 -7.36 -3.70
N MET A 42 6.04 -8.12 -3.71
CA MET A 42 7.23 -7.77 -4.50
C MET A 42 6.88 -7.61 -5.99
N PHE A 43 6.00 -8.45 -6.53
CA PHE A 43 5.50 -8.30 -7.90
C PHE A 43 4.78 -6.97 -8.14
N MET A 44 4.27 -6.31 -7.10
CA MET A 44 3.70 -4.97 -7.25
C MET A 44 4.76 -3.94 -7.66
N ALA A 45 6.03 -4.13 -7.33
CA ALA A 45 7.11 -3.27 -7.85
C ALA A 45 7.21 -3.36 -9.38
N LEU A 46 7.06 -4.55 -9.95
CA LEU A 46 6.93 -4.74 -11.42
C LEU A 46 5.64 -4.10 -11.94
N GLY A 47 4.53 -4.25 -11.22
CA GLY A 47 3.25 -3.63 -11.57
C GLY A 47 3.34 -2.11 -11.67
N PHE A 48 3.94 -1.44 -10.68
CA PHE A 48 4.23 0.00 -10.72
C PHE A 48 5.14 0.36 -11.90
N ALA A 49 6.23 -0.38 -12.11
CA ALA A 49 7.14 -0.13 -13.22
C ALA A 49 6.43 -0.18 -14.58
N MET A 50 5.56 -1.17 -14.81
CA MET A 50 4.82 -1.34 -16.06
C MET A 50 3.73 -0.27 -16.21
N LEU A 51 2.97 -0.01 -15.16
CA LEU A 51 1.94 1.03 -15.15
C LEU A 51 2.56 2.40 -15.43
N GLU A 52 3.58 2.78 -14.68
CA GLU A 52 4.27 4.06 -14.86
C GLU A 52 4.89 4.18 -16.25
N ALA A 53 5.57 3.12 -16.75
CA ALA A 53 6.14 3.09 -18.11
C ALA A 53 5.09 3.24 -19.19
N GLY A 54 3.87 2.74 -18.97
CA GLY A 54 2.74 2.92 -19.86
C GLY A 54 2.19 4.35 -19.87
N PHE A 55 2.13 5.00 -18.72
CA PHE A 55 1.58 6.36 -18.56
C PHE A 55 2.54 7.48 -18.92
N VAL A 56 3.86 7.30 -18.80
CA VAL A 56 4.83 8.32 -19.21
C VAL A 56 5.00 8.36 -20.73
N ARG A 57 5.53 9.48 -21.25
CA ARG A 57 5.91 9.58 -22.65
C ARG A 57 7.10 8.67 -22.96
N LYS A 58 7.16 8.11 -24.18
CA LYS A 58 8.16 7.15 -24.65
C LYS A 58 9.60 7.51 -24.24
N LYS A 59 9.99 8.78 -24.37
CA LYS A 59 11.34 9.26 -24.03
C LYS A 59 11.72 9.11 -22.54
N ASN A 60 10.73 8.92 -21.66
CA ASN A 60 10.94 8.83 -20.21
C ASN A 60 10.85 7.39 -19.68
N THR A 61 10.52 6.41 -20.54
CA THR A 61 10.29 5.03 -20.13
C THR A 61 11.51 4.40 -19.45
N SER A 62 12.71 4.53 -20.04
CA SER A 62 13.93 3.97 -19.43
C SER A 62 14.26 4.61 -18.08
N ALA A 63 14.07 5.92 -17.95
CA ALA A 63 14.32 6.61 -16.69
C ALA A 63 13.34 6.19 -15.58
N ILE A 64 12.06 5.96 -15.94
CA ILE A 64 11.07 5.51 -14.96
C ILE A 64 11.31 4.07 -14.53
N LEU A 65 11.70 3.19 -15.43
CA LEU A 65 12.07 1.80 -15.12
C LEU A 65 13.30 1.71 -14.22
N LEU A 66 14.36 2.49 -14.52
CA LEU A 66 15.52 2.61 -13.65
C LEU A 66 15.13 3.10 -12.26
N LYS A 67 14.27 4.12 -12.19
CA LYS A 67 13.82 4.68 -10.92
C LYS A 67 13.07 3.63 -10.09
N ASN A 68 12.20 2.83 -10.70
CA ASN A 68 11.46 1.79 -10.00
C ASN A 68 12.35 0.69 -9.43
N ILE A 69 13.31 0.15 -10.20
CA ILE A 69 14.22 -0.89 -9.67
C ILE A 69 15.15 -0.33 -8.60
N ALA A 70 15.63 0.92 -8.76
CA ALA A 70 16.50 1.55 -7.79
C ALA A 70 15.77 1.88 -6.47
N LEU A 71 14.53 2.39 -6.54
CA LEU A 71 13.74 2.68 -5.33
C LEU A 71 13.44 1.42 -4.53
N TYR A 72 13.09 0.30 -5.20
CA TYR A 72 12.85 -0.98 -4.53
C TYR A 72 14.10 -1.45 -3.79
N SER A 73 15.26 -1.38 -4.45
CA SER A 73 16.55 -1.77 -3.85
C SER A 73 16.91 -0.86 -2.66
N ILE A 74 16.70 0.44 -2.79
CA ILE A 74 16.91 1.42 -1.70
C ILE A 74 15.95 1.16 -0.54
N ALA A 75 14.69 0.88 -0.82
CA ALA A 75 13.71 0.57 0.22
C ALA A 75 14.16 -0.65 1.04
N GLY A 76 14.59 -1.73 0.39
CA GLY A 76 15.12 -2.90 1.07
C GLY A 76 16.30 -2.59 1.96
N ILE A 77 17.29 -1.84 1.45
CA ILE A 77 18.47 -1.48 2.23
C ILE A 77 18.14 -0.52 3.38
N SER A 78 17.35 0.52 3.14
CA SER A 78 17.00 1.51 4.18
C SER A 78 16.15 0.88 5.28
N PHE A 79 15.21 0.01 4.91
CA PHE A 79 14.37 -0.71 5.86
C PHE A 79 15.19 -1.72 6.68
N TYR A 80 16.17 -2.40 6.06
CA TYR A 80 17.13 -3.26 6.73
C TYR A 80 18.00 -2.48 7.73
N LEU A 81 18.54 -1.34 7.31
CA LEU A 81 19.47 -0.57 8.13
C LEU A 81 18.79 0.05 9.36
N VAL A 82 17.60 0.63 9.19
CA VAL A 82 16.98 1.43 10.25
C VAL A 82 15.44 1.31 10.29
N GLY A 83 14.78 1.16 9.15
CA GLY A 83 13.32 1.27 9.07
C GLY A 83 12.58 0.25 9.90
N TYR A 84 12.97 -1.03 9.83
CA TYR A 84 12.34 -2.10 10.60
C TYR A 84 12.50 -1.86 12.11
N SER A 85 13.69 -1.43 12.55
CA SER A 85 13.96 -1.10 13.95
C SER A 85 13.04 0.00 14.47
N LEU A 86 12.90 1.11 13.73
CA LEU A 86 12.03 2.22 14.10
C LEU A 86 10.54 1.86 14.10
N MET A 87 10.15 0.85 13.32
CA MET A 87 8.76 0.48 13.17
C MET A 87 8.30 -0.59 14.17
N TYR A 88 9.18 -1.53 14.55
CA TYR A 88 8.77 -2.76 15.23
C TYR A 88 9.56 -3.13 16.48
N VAL A 89 10.77 -2.56 16.68
CA VAL A 89 11.62 -2.99 17.80
C VAL A 89 11.42 -2.07 18.99
N ASP A 90 10.99 -2.63 20.13
CA ASP A 90 10.78 -1.91 21.40
C ASP A 90 10.02 -0.58 21.19
N VAL A 91 8.92 -0.63 20.45
CA VAL A 91 8.14 0.55 20.11
C VAL A 91 7.51 1.14 21.37
N GLY A 92 7.85 2.41 21.65
CA GLY A 92 7.07 3.21 22.57
C GLY A 92 5.83 3.78 21.88
N SER A 93 5.21 4.83 22.43
CA SER A 93 4.01 5.41 21.81
C SER A 93 4.24 5.99 20.41
N TYR A 94 5.47 6.39 20.05
CA TYR A 94 5.73 7.17 18.83
C TYR A 94 6.78 6.59 17.89
N ILE A 95 7.75 5.84 18.38
CA ILE A 95 8.89 5.35 17.58
C ILE A 95 9.53 4.16 18.26
N GLY A 96 10.04 3.25 17.47
CA GLY A 96 10.82 2.12 17.94
C GLY A 96 12.26 2.46 18.30
N SER A 97 12.94 1.52 18.91
CA SER A 97 14.34 1.62 19.36
C SER A 97 15.29 1.54 18.15
N LEU A 98 16.42 2.26 18.22
CA LEU A 98 17.53 2.07 17.29
C LEU A 98 18.40 0.84 17.61
N GLY A 99 18.10 0.12 18.71
CA GLY A 99 18.84 -1.09 19.11
C GLY A 99 18.74 -2.26 18.14
N GLY A 100 17.70 -2.28 17.27
CA GLY A 100 17.49 -3.28 16.23
C GLY A 100 17.99 -2.86 14.84
N MET A 101 18.82 -1.84 14.73
CA MET A 101 19.45 -1.48 13.45
C MET A 101 20.28 -2.64 12.89
N PHE A 102 20.38 -2.71 11.55
CA PHE A 102 21.00 -3.83 10.85
C PHE A 102 20.32 -5.15 11.18
N TYR A 103 19.03 -5.23 10.81
CA TYR A 103 18.17 -6.36 11.11
C TYR A 103 18.90 -7.71 10.96
N ASN A 104 18.69 -8.60 11.92
CA ASN A 104 19.17 -9.99 11.89
C ASN A 104 18.07 -10.91 12.43
N PRO A 105 18.10 -12.22 12.10
CA PRO A 105 17.27 -13.21 12.75
C PRO A 105 17.45 -13.18 14.28
N THR A 106 16.46 -13.66 15.01
CA THR A 106 16.54 -13.75 16.47
C THR A 106 17.66 -14.68 16.92
N GLY A 107 18.12 -14.53 18.16
CA GLY A 107 19.14 -15.42 18.72
C GLY A 107 18.69 -16.89 18.74
N ASP A 108 17.39 -17.13 19.02
CA ASP A 108 16.82 -18.49 19.03
C ASP A 108 16.73 -19.09 17.62
N GLU A 109 16.41 -18.28 16.59
CA GLU A 109 16.43 -18.75 15.20
C GLU A 109 17.85 -19.10 14.72
N LEU A 110 18.85 -18.29 15.09
CA LEU A 110 20.24 -18.59 14.78
C LEU A 110 20.73 -19.83 15.53
N ALA A 111 20.39 -19.99 16.80
CA ALA A 111 20.71 -21.16 17.59
C ALA A 111 20.12 -22.46 16.99
N LEU A 112 18.87 -22.40 16.50
CA LEU A 112 18.26 -23.55 15.81
C LEU A 112 19.04 -23.92 14.54
N LEU A 113 19.46 -22.94 13.74
CA LEU A 113 20.27 -23.19 12.53
C LEU A 113 21.63 -23.81 12.88
N ASP A 114 22.18 -23.51 14.06
CA ASP A 114 23.41 -24.09 14.58
C ASP A 114 23.21 -25.45 15.28
N GLY A 115 21.96 -25.99 15.24
CA GLY A 115 21.63 -27.33 15.73
C GLY A 115 21.15 -27.39 17.18
N ALA A 116 20.74 -26.28 17.78
CA ALA A 116 20.10 -26.28 19.09
C ALA A 116 18.72 -26.96 19.04
N ASP A 117 18.33 -27.65 20.13
CA ASP A 117 17.00 -28.23 20.30
C ASP A 117 16.06 -27.20 20.96
N ASN A 118 15.66 -26.16 20.19
CA ASN A 118 14.81 -25.07 20.65
C ASN A 118 13.61 -24.78 19.75
N VAL A 119 13.17 -25.78 18.97
CA VAL A 119 12.04 -25.66 18.04
C VAL A 119 10.77 -25.13 18.73
N ALA A 120 10.47 -25.62 19.95
CA ALA A 120 9.29 -25.15 20.69
C ALA A 120 9.34 -23.66 21.01
N ALA A 121 10.49 -23.12 21.41
CA ALA A 121 10.65 -21.69 21.70
C ALA A 121 10.42 -20.82 20.48
N ILE A 122 10.87 -21.29 19.31
CA ILE A 122 10.65 -20.57 18.03
C ILE A 122 9.20 -20.70 17.58
N ALA A 123 8.60 -21.88 17.70
CA ALA A 123 7.20 -22.10 17.33
C ALA A 123 6.24 -21.20 18.11
N ASP A 124 6.55 -20.92 19.39
CA ASP A 124 5.76 -20.01 20.24
C ASP A 124 5.78 -18.54 19.74
N THR A 125 6.74 -18.14 18.89
CA THR A 125 6.71 -16.80 18.27
C THR A 125 5.66 -16.67 17.17
N GLY A 126 5.15 -17.79 16.67
CA GLY A 126 4.08 -17.86 15.68
C GLY A 126 4.50 -17.77 14.21
N TYR A 127 5.65 -17.19 13.90
CA TYR A 127 6.22 -17.12 12.55
C TYR A 127 7.71 -16.73 12.59
N SER A 128 8.44 -16.99 11.50
CA SER A 128 9.85 -16.61 11.37
C SER A 128 10.01 -15.09 11.23
N ALA A 129 10.89 -14.51 12.06
CA ALA A 129 11.18 -13.08 12.00
C ALA A 129 11.72 -12.62 10.62
N PRO A 130 12.59 -13.36 9.90
CA PRO A 130 12.95 -13.04 8.51
C PRO A 130 11.77 -13.00 7.55
N SER A 131 10.75 -13.84 7.73
CA SER A 131 9.57 -13.82 6.87
C SER A 131 8.72 -12.57 7.09
N ASP A 132 8.56 -12.13 8.34
CA ASP A 132 7.89 -10.88 8.68
C ASP A 132 8.68 -9.69 8.14
N TRP A 133 9.99 -9.62 8.39
CA TRP A 133 10.82 -8.55 7.85
C TRP A 133 10.66 -8.38 6.34
N PHE A 134 10.68 -9.48 5.58
CA PHE A 134 10.51 -9.43 4.13
C PHE A 134 9.11 -8.94 3.74
N PHE A 135 8.07 -9.44 4.40
CA PHE A 135 6.69 -9.04 4.18
C PHE A 135 6.48 -7.54 4.45
N GLN A 136 7.02 -7.02 5.55
CA GLN A 136 6.91 -5.60 5.91
C GLN A 136 7.73 -4.69 4.98
N MET A 137 8.91 -5.14 4.55
CA MET A 137 9.77 -4.39 3.63
C MET A 137 9.10 -4.08 2.30
N VAL A 138 8.36 -5.02 1.73
CA VAL A 138 7.69 -4.81 0.44
C VAL A 138 6.52 -3.82 0.53
N PHE A 139 5.89 -3.67 1.68
CA PHE A 139 4.91 -2.61 1.96
C PHE A 139 5.57 -1.23 2.01
N CYS A 140 6.70 -1.13 2.68
CA CYS A 140 7.51 0.08 2.72
C CYS A 140 7.93 0.52 1.29
N ALA A 141 8.38 -0.42 0.45
CA ALA A 141 8.71 -0.17 -0.95
C ALA A 141 7.48 0.29 -1.76
N THR A 142 6.29 -0.24 -1.47
CA THR A 142 5.04 0.17 -2.10
C THR A 142 4.71 1.63 -1.80
N ALA A 143 4.86 2.08 -0.55
CA ALA A 143 4.57 3.47 -0.17
C ALA A 143 5.40 4.49 -0.97
N VAL A 144 6.68 4.25 -1.19
CA VAL A 144 7.54 5.16 -1.97
C VAL A 144 7.30 5.04 -3.48
N SER A 145 6.82 3.89 -3.98
CA SER A 145 6.44 3.69 -5.39
C SER A 145 5.30 4.63 -5.80
N ILE A 146 4.37 4.94 -4.91
CA ILE A 146 3.28 5.90 -5.14
C ILE A 146 3.84 7.28 -5.49
N VAL A 147 4.86 7.74 -4.76
CA VAL A 147 5.54 9.02 -5.02
C VAL A 147 6.25 9.01 -6.38
N SER A 148 6.80 7.86 -6.77
CA SER A 148 7.45 7.67 -8.07
C SER A 148 6.55 8.05 -9.23
N GLY A 149 5.36 7.48 -9.29
CA GLY A 149 4.40 7.71 -10.37
C GLY A 149 3.92 9.15 -10.46
N ALA A 150 3.52 9.73 -9.35
CA ALA A 150 3.01 11.10 -9.30
C ALA A 150 4.05 12.13 -9.78
N CYS A 151 5.31 11.99 -9.35
CA CYS A 151 6.41 12.90 -9.69
C CYS A 151 7.11 12.58 -11.02
N ALA A 152 6.63 11.58 -11.77
CA ALA A 152 7.24 11.13 -13.01
C ALA A 152 7.46 12.26 -14.02
N GLU A 153 8.34 12.02 -14.99
CA GLU A 153 8.72 12.91 -16.10
C GLU A 153 9.40 14.25 -15.74
N ARG A 154 9.47 14.63 -14.46
CA ARG A 154 10.04 15.93 -14.08
C ARG A 154 10.97 15.92 -12.87
N ILE A 155 10.88 14.95 -12.00
CA ILE A 155 11.85 14.79 -10.92
C ILE A 155 13.16 14.20 -11.45
N LYS A 156 14.31 14.71 -10.99
CA LYS A 156 15.60 14.08 -11.26
C LYS A 156 15.70 12.77 -10.50
N VAL A 157 16.44 11.79 -11.04
CA VAL A 157 16.57 10.46 -10.44
C VAL A 157 17.23 10.53 -9.06
N TRP A 158 18.40 11.15 -8.93
CA TRP A 158 19.13 11.19 -7.65
C TRP A 158 18.37 11.87 -6.50
N PRO A 159 17.78 13.07 -6.67
CA PRO A 159 16.94 13.65 -5.62
C PRO A 159 15.78 12.76 -5.22
N PHE A 160 15.17 12.06 -6.18
CA PHE A 160 14.11 11.10 -5.87
C PHE A 160 14.64 9.91 -5.03
N LEU A 161 15.80 9.35 -5.39
CA LEU A 161 16.40 8.23 -4.66
C LEU A 161 16.81 8.64 -3.23
N ILE A 162 17.32 9.87 -3.04
CA ILE A 162 17.59 10.40 -1.69
C ILE A 162 16.28 10.52 -0.90
N PHE A 163 15.20 11.03 -1.53
CA PHE A 163 13.89 11.07 -0.88
C PHE A 163 13.38 9.65 -0.55
N ALA A 164 13.65 8.66 -1.39
CA ALA A 164 13.29 7.26 -1.13
C ALA A 164 13.97 6.73 0.14
N VAL A 165 15.25 7.06 0.38
CA VAL A 165 15.93 6.72 1.66
C VAL A 165 15.19 7.32 2.85
N ILE A 166 14.81 8.61 2.78
CA ILE A 166 14.11 9.31 3.86
C ILE A 166 12.72 8.71 4.10
N MET A 167 12.00 8.44 3.02
CA MET A 167 10.65 7.88 3.09
C MET A 167 10.65 6.49 3.70
N THR A 168 11.56 5.61 3.28
CA THR A 168 11.58 4.19 3.66
C THR A 168 12.37 3.91 4.93
N GLY A 169 13.34 4.76 5.27
CA GLY A 169 14.09 4.67 6.51
C GLY A 169 13.43 5.36 7.71
N PHE A 170 12.59 6.39 7.47
CA PHE A 170 12.09 7.24 8.56
C PHE A 170 10.58 7.53 8.46
N ILE A 171 10.09 8.21 7.42
CA ILE A 171 8.71 8.72 7.39
C ILE A 171 7.70 7.59 7.51
N TYR A 172 7.80 6.58 6.65
CA TYR A 172 6.92 5.42 6.65
C TYR A 172 7.05 4.61 7.95
N PRO A 173 8.27 4.24 8.40
CA PRO A 173 8.43 3.48 9.64
C PRO A 173 7.88 4.17 10.88
N ILE A 174 8.04 5.48 11.01
CA ILE A 174 7.51 6.24 12.16
C ILE A 174 5.98 6.17 12.19
N PHE A 175 5.32 6.36 11.05
CA PHE A 175 3.86 6.23 11.01
C PHE A 175 3.40 4.78 11.24
N GLY A 176 4.13 3.81 10.68
CA GLY A 176 3.87 2.38 10.90
C GLY A 176 4.01 1.96 12.37
N ALA A 177 4.99 2.53 13.09
CA ALA A 177 5.17 2.32 14.52
C ALA A 177 3.95 2.73 15.34
N TRP A 178 3.25 3.80 14.94
CA TRP A 178 2.07 4.30 15.65
C TRP A 178 0.89 3.32 15.62
N THR A 179 0.85 2.44 14.64
CA THR A 179 -0.25 1.47 14.44
C THR A 179 0.25 0.04 14.52
N TRP A 180 0.92 -0.44 13.48
CA TRP A 180 1.35 -1.85 13.38
C TRP A 180 2.47 -2.19 14.36
N GLY A 181 3.26 -1.21 14.77
CA GLY A 181 4.24 -1.35 15.84
C GLY A 181 3.65 -1.29 17.26
N GLY A 182 2.34 -1.09 17.41
CA GLY A 182 1.67 -1.04 18.72
C GLY A 182 1.70 0.32 19.42
N GLY A 183 2.08 1.42 18.72
CA GLY A 183 2.12 2.76 19.28
C GLY A 183 0.75 3.41 19.53
N TRP A 184 0.75 4.72 19.78
CA TRP A 184 -0.41 5.46 20.29
C TRP A 184 -1.70 5.36 19.47
N LEU A 185 -1.61 5.20 18.15
CA LEU A 185 -2.80 5.00 17.31
C LEU A 185 -3.43 3.62 17.56
N ALA A 186 -2.61 2.58 17.73
CA ALA A 186 -3.08 1.25 18.13
C ALA A 186 -3.73 1.29 19.51
N GLU A 187 -3.12 1.99 20.47
CA GLU A 187 -3.63 2.14 21.84
C GLU A 187 -5.04 2.76 21.89
N ILE A 188 -5.36 3.69 20.98
CA ILE A 188 -6.70 4.29 20.89
C ILE A 188 -7.67 3.48 20.02
N GLY A 189 -7.24 2.34 19.45
CA GLY A 189 -8.07 1.45 18.64
C GLY A 189 -8.15 1.80 17.16
N PHE A 190 -7.20 2.57 16.61
CA PHE A 190 -7.12 2.79 15.17
C PHE A 190 -6.84 1.47 14.44
N SER A 191 -7.63 1.19 13.42
CA SER A 191 -7.55 -0.04 12.64
C SER A 191 -7.31 0.26 11.17
N ASP A 192 -6.25 -0.30 10.63
CA ASP A 192 -5.92 -0.27 9.20
C ASP A 192 -5.30 -1.63 8.83
N PHE A 193 -6.17 -2.56 8.42
CA PHE A 193 -5.85 -3.98 8.28
C PHE A 193 -4.60 -4.23 7.42
N ALA A 194 -4.55 -3.62 6.23
CA ALA A 194 -3.43 -3.80 5.32
C ALA A 194 -2.84 -2.49 4.78
N GLY A 195 -3.29 -1.30 5.23
CA GLY A 195 -2.58 -0.06 4.97
C GLY A 195 -3.23 0.92 3.99
N SER A 196 -4.56 1.09 3.99
CA SER A 196 -5.19 2.19 3.23
C SER A 196 -4.62 3.55 3.63
N THR A 197 -4.35 3.77 4.93
CA THR A 197 -3.66 4.96 5.43
C THR A 197 -2.16 4.73 5.52
N ILE A 198 -1.72 3.65 6.21
CA ILE A 198 -0.31 3.43 6.56
C ILE A 198 0.58 3.35 5.32
N VAL A 199 0.10 2.75 4.24
CA VAL A 199 0.86 2.63 2.99
C VAL A 199 0.39 3.66 1.97
N HIS A 200 -0.92 3.62 1.64
CA HIS A 200 -1.43 4.34 0.48
C HIS A 200 -1.63 5.85 0.75
N SER A 201 -2.21 6.24 1.89
CA SER A 201 -2.33 7.67 2.20
C SER A 201 -0.98 8.28 2.56
N VAL A 202 -0.10 7.57 3.26
CA VAL A 202 1.27 8.04 3.55
C VAL A 202 2.03 8.30 2.24
N GLY A 203 2.05 7.35 1.31
CA GLY A 203 2.63 7.55 -0.02
C GLY A 203 1.94 8.67 -0.80
N GLY A 204 0.61 8.74 -0.72
CA GLY A 204 -0.21 9.74 -1.41
C GLY A 204 -0.02 11.18 -0.90
N TRP A 205 0.13 11.40 0.41
CA TRP A 205 0.48 12.71 0.98
C TRP A 205 1.86 13.17 0.53
N ALA A 206 2.86 12.28 0.58
CA ALA A 206 4.21 12.58 0.09
C ALA A 206 4.21 12.89 -1.41
N ALA A 207 3.42 12.17 -2.20
CA ALA A 207 3.22 12.40 -3.63
C ALA A 207 2.59 13.77 -3.92
N LEU A 208 1.56 14.15 -3.15
CA LEU A 208 0.90 15.45 -3.27
C LEU A 208 1.90 16.59 -3.01
N VAL A 209 2.64 16.52 -1.91
CA VAL A 209 3.67 17.51 -1.57
C VAL A 209 4.74 17.58 -2.68
N GLY A 210 5.22 16.43 -3.14
CA GLY A 210 6.19 16.35 -4.23
C GLY A 210 5.68 17.01 -5.52
N CYS A 211 4.44 16.74 -5.92
CA CYS A 211 3.83 17.35 -7.10
C CYS A 211 3.69 18.88 -6.99
N ILE A 212 3.29 19.40 -5.82
CA ILE A 212 3.16 20.83 -5.58
C ILE A 212 4.52 21.52 -5.68
N ILE A 213 5.56 20.99 -5.04
CA ILE A 213 6.90 21.60 -5.02
C ILE A 213 7.60 21.51 -6.38
N LEU A 214 7.39 20.41 -7.14
CA LEU A 214 7.92 20.21 -8.49
C LEU A 214 7.22 21.11 -9.51
N GLY A 215 5.94 21.39 -9.33
CA GLY A 215 5.07 22.04 -10.31
C GLY A 215 4.73 21.14 -11.50
N ALA A 216 3.87 21.62 -12.38
CA ALA A 216 3.35 20.87 -13.52
C ALA A 216 4.39 20.66 -14.65
N ARG A 217 4.20 19.63 -15.48
CA ARG A 217 4.95 19.45 -16.74
C ARG A 217 4.75 20.65 -17.66
N LYS A 218 5.78 21.00 -18.41
CA LYS A 218 5.69 22.09 -19.40
C LYS A 218 4.61 21.78 -20.44
N GLY A 219 3.69 22.72 -20.64
CA GLY A 219 2.59 22.61 -21.58
C GLY A 219 1.38 21.81 -21.09
N LYS A 220 1.36 21.35 -19.83
CA LYS A 220 0.17 20.68 -19.23
C LYS A 220 -0.98 21.67 -19.02
N TYR A 221 -0.67 22.85 -18.53
CA TYR A 221 -1.64 23.92 -18.28
C TYR A 221 -1.27 25.16 -19.06
N ALA A 222 -2.19 25.69 -19.86
CA ALA A 222 -2.02 26.93 -20.62
C ALA A 222 -2.32 28.18 -19.78
N ALA A 223 -1.94 29.34 -20.27
CA ALA A 223 -2.15 30.60 -19.56
C ALA A 223 -3.65 30.95 -19.36
N ASP A 224 -4.50 30.51 -20.28
CA ASP A 224 -5.96 30.65 -20.21
C ASP A 224 -6.62 29.63 -19.23
N GLY A 225 -5.82 28.78 -18.59
CA GLY A 225 -6.29 27.75 -17.67
C GLY A 225 -6.71 26.45 -18.33
N SER A 226 -6.64 26.33 -19.65
CA SER A 226 -6.95 25.07 -20.35
C SER A 226 -5.94 23.97 -20.03
N VAL A 227 -6.43 22.73 -20.00
CA VAL A 227 -5.64 21.55 -19.71
C VAL A 227 -5.31 20.82 -21.01
N THR A 228 -4.01 20.64 -21.28
CA THR A 228 -3.55 19.86 -22.42
C THR A 228 -3.31 18.42 -21.98
N PRO A 229 -4.06 17.44 -22.50
CA PRO A 229 -3.80 16.03 -22.23
C PRO A 229 -2.40 15.62 -22.71
N ILE A 230 -1.64 14.94 -21.84
CA ILE A 230 -0.34 14.37 -22.20
C ILE A 230 -0.52 12.84 -22.21
N ALA A 231 -0.67 12.28 -23.40
CA ALA A 231 -0.91 10.85 -23.55
C ALA A 231 0.28 9.99 -23.11
N GLY A 232 -0.03 8.89 -22.45
CA GLY A 232 0.95 7.85 -22.13
C GLY A 232 1.46 7.12 -23.37
N ALA A 233 2.64 6.54 -23.27
CA ALA A 233 3.31 5.90 -24.40
C ALA A 233 2.71 4.54 -24.79
N ASN A 234 2.15 3.81 -23.82
CA ASN A 234 1.77 2.40 -24.02
C ASN A 234 0.64 1.96 -23.08
N MET A 235 -0.59 2.09 -23.53
CA MET A 235 -1.77 1.70 -22.73
C MET A 235 -1.86 0.18 -22.47
N PRO A 236 -1.51 -0.74 -23.39
CA PRO A 236 -1.38 -2.16 -23.06
C PRO A 236 -0.44 -2.42 -21.89
N LEU A 237 0.70 -1.74 -21.83
CA LEU A 237 1.65 -1.88 -20.72
C LEU A 237 1.08 -1.33 -19.41
N ALA A 238 0.39 -0.18 -19.44
CA ALA A 238 -0.31 0.36 -18.27
C ALA A 238 -1.38 -0.60 -17.76
N THR A 239 -2.14 -1.23 -18.66
CA THR A 239 -3.15 -2.22 -18.31
C THR A 239 -2.52 -3.46 -17.69
N LEU A 240 -1.43 -3.97 -18.26
CA LEU A 240 -0.66 -5.10 -17.71
C LEU A 240 -0.16 -4.75 -16.28
N GLY A 241 0.40 -3.54 -16.10
CA GLY A 241 0.84 -3.07 -14.79
C GLY A 241 -0.28 -3.04 -13.75
N THR A 242 -1.48 -2.58 -14.16
CA THR A 242 -2.65 -2.59 -13.28
C THR A 242 -3.05 -4.00 -12.86
N PHE A 243 -3.07 -4.98 -13.76
CA PHE A 243 -3.38 -6.37 -13.40
C PHE A 243 -2.30 -7.02 -12.53
N ILE A 244 -1.02 -6.68 -12.74
CA ILE A 244 0.06 -7.14 -11.87
C ILE A 244 -0.10 -6.56 -10.45
N LEU A 245 -0.46 -5.27 -10.33
CA LEU A 245 -0.79 -4.66 -9.04
C LEU A 245 -1.99 -5.36 -8.38
N TRP A 246 -3.06 -5.61 -9.12
CA TRP A 246 -4.23 -6.33 -8.62
C TRP A 246 -3.88 -7.74 -8.14
N PHE A 247 -3.10 -8.46 -8.92
CA PHE A 247 -2.60 -9.79 -8.54
C PHE A 247 -1.78 -9.74 -7.23
N GLY A 248 -0.84 -8.80 -7.11
CA GLY A 248 -0.05 -8.60 -5.89
C GLY A 248 -0.90 -8.23 -4.68
N TRP A 249 -2.07 -7.60 -4.91
CA TRP A 249 -2.98 -7.21 -3.84
C TRP A 249 -3.61 -8.39 -3.10
N PHE A 250 -3.71 -9.55 -3.73
CA PHE A 250 -4.12 -10.76 -3.02
C PHE A 250 -3.12 -11.16 -1.94
N GLY A 251 -1.82 -10.99 -2.20
CA GLY A 251 -0.79 -11.14 -1.16
C GLY A 251 -0.80 -9.99 -0.17
N PHE A 252 -0.98 -8.76 -0.66
CA PHE A 252 -1.01 -7.55 0.16
C PHE A 252 -2.09 -7.64 1.25
N ASN A 253 -3.33 -7.88 0.88
CA ASN A 253 -4.44 -7.99 1.81
C ASN A 253 -4.53 -9.38 2.47
N GLY A 254 -4.36 -10.47 1.69
CA GLY A 254 -4.46 -11.83 2.22
C GLY A 254 -3.37 -12.15 3.24
N GLY A 255 -2.13 -11.72 2.98
CA GLY A 255 -1.02 -11.89 3.91
C GLY A 255 -1.18 -11.09 5.20
N SER A 256 -1.89 -9.96 5.15
CA SER A 256 -2.16 -9.11 6.32
C SER A 256 -3.16 -9.71 7.31
N GLN A 257 -3.70 -10.92 7.05
CA GLN A 257 -4.33 -11.74 8.09
C GLN A 257 -3.34 -12.17 9.17
N LEU A 258 -2.05 -12.24 8.82
CA LEU A 258 -0.91 -12.54 9.69
C LEU A 258 -0.94 -13.95 10.32
N ALA A 259 -1.93 -14.77 10.00
CA ALA A 259 -2.09 -16.14 10.51
C ALA A 259 -2.77 -17.01 9.45
N MET A 260 -2.31 -18.27 9.34
CA MET A 260 -2.88 -19.32 8.50
C MET A 260 -2.87 -20.67 9.22
N GLY A 261 -2.69 -20.65 10.55
CA GLY A 261 -2.54 -21.85 11.36
C GLY A 261 -3.85 -22.55 11.74
N SER A 262 -5.01 -21.94 11.47
CA SER A 262 -6.32 -22.51 11.83
C SER A 262 -7.32 -22.43 10.67
N ALA A 263 -8.40 -23.23 10.77
CA ALA A 263 -9.51 -23.16 9.82
C ALA A 263 -10.17 -21.78 9.79
N LEU A 264 -10.20 -21.07 10.93
CA LEU A 264 -10.73 -19.71 11.02
C LEU A 264 -9.85 -18.71 10.24
N ASP A 265 -8.53 -18.81 10.38
CA ASP A 265 -7.59 -17.96 9.66
C ASP A 265 -7.71 -18.15 8.15
N VAL A 266 -7.78 -19.40 7.68
CA VAL A 266 -7.91 -19.71 6.25
C VAL A 266 -9.25 -19.22 5.69
N LEU A 267 -10.34 -19.32 6.47
CA LEU A 267 -11.62 -18.74 6.11
C LEU A 267 -11.53 -17.19 6.02
N ALA A 268 -10.87 -16.55 6.99
CA ALA A 268 -10.67 -15.11 6.99
C ALA A 268 -9.86 -14.66 5.76
N ILE A 269 -8.75 -15.34 5.42
CA ILE A 269 -7.97 -15.08 4.19
C ILE A 269 -8.86 -15.22 2.96
N SER A 270 -9.71 -16.25 2.89
CA SER A 270 -10.60 -16.47 1.75
C SER A 270 -11.60 -15.32 1.58
N ILE A 271 -12.18 -14.82 2.68
CA ILE A 271 -13.07 -13.65 2.70
C ILE A 271 -12.31 -12.41 2.21
N VAL A 272 -11.12 -12.16 2.74
CA VAL A 272 -10.26 -11.03 2.39
C VAL A 272 -9.93 -11.02 0.88
N VAL A 273 -9.58 -12.18 0.30
CA VAL A 273 -9.28 -12.31 -1.13
C VAL A 273 -10.51 -12.00 -1.99
N VAL A 274 -11.68 -12.55 -1.65
CA VAL A 274 -12.93 -12.28 -2.38
C VAL A 274 -13.31 -10.80 -2.28
N ASN A 275 -13.26 -10.21 -1.09
CA ASN A 275 -13.59 -8.80 -0.87
C ASN A 275 -12.64 -7.86 -1.63
N THR A 276 -11.35 -8.16 -1.62
CA THR A 276 -10.33 -7.43 -2.39
C THR A 276 -10.67 -7.43 -3.88
N ASN A 277 -10.99 -8.59 -4.44
CA ASN A 277 -11.36 -8.70 -5.84
C ASN A 277 -12.65 -7.93 -6.17
N LEU A 278 -13.69 -8.09 -5.36
CA LEU A 278 -14.98 -7.44 -5.60
C LEU A 278 -14.91 -5.92 -5.46
N ALA A 279 -14.12 -5.40 -4.54
CA ALA A 279 -13.90 -3.96 -4.40
C ALA A 279 -13.22 -3.37 -5.63
N ALA A 280 -12.20 -4.04 -6.18
CA ALA A 280 -11.59 -3.64 -7.43
C ALA A 280 -12.59 -3.63 -8.59
N CYS A 281 -13.40 -4.68 -8.72
CA CYS A 281 -14.48 -4.73 -9.72
C CYS A 281 -15.47 -3.57 -9.56
N GLY A 282 -15.89 -3.27 -8.33
CA GLY A 282 -16.75 -2.13 -8.02
C GLY A 282 -16.13 -0.80 -8.44
N GLY A 283 -14.87 -0.60 -8.12
CA GLY A 283 -14.09 0.58 -8.51
C GLY A 283 -14.03 0.78 -10.02
N VAL A 284 -13.72 -0.27 -10.79
CA VAL A 284 -13.69 -0.24 -12.27
C VAL A 284 -15.07 0.11 -12.83
N VAL A 285 -16.10 -0.60 -12.41
CA VAL A 285 -17.45 -0.43 -12.97
C VAL A 285 -17.97 1.00 -12.76
N VAL A 286 -17.83 1.53 -11.54
CA VAL A 286 -18.26 2.89 -11.23
C VAL A 286 -17.41 3.93 -11.98
N ALA A 287 -16.10 3.76 -12.07
CA ALA A 287 -15.23 4.66 -12.83
C ALA A 287 -15.57 4.68 -14.33
N VAL A 288 -15.88 3.52 -14.94
CA VAL A 288 -16.33 3.39 -16.32
C VAL A 288 -17.67 4.12 -16.55
N ILE A 289 -18.64 3.89 -15.67
CA ILE A 289 -19.95 4.56 -15.74
C ILE A 289 -19.79 6.07 -15.63
N LEU A 290 -19.03 6.57 -14.66
CA LEU A 290 -18.80 7.99 -14.48
C LEU A 290 -18.05 8.60 -15.68
N SER A 291 -17.03 7.92 -16.21
CA SER A 291 -16.33 8.34 -17.41
C SER A 291 -17.30 8.52 -18.60
N GLN A 292 -18.20 7.55 -18.84
CA GLN A 292 -19.21 7.62 -19.88
C GLN A 292 -20.18 8.79 -19.68
N ILE A 293 -20.63 9.02 -18.44
CA ILE A 293 -21.57 10.10 -18.12
C ILE A 293 -20.92 11.47 -18.32
N MET A 294 -19.71 11.63 -17.80
CA MET A 294 -19.03 12.93 -17.74
C MET A 294 -18.40 13.34 -19.08
N PHE A 295 -17.79 12.38 -19.79
CA PHE A 295 -17.04 12.67 -21.03
C PHE A 295 -17.73 12.15 -22.29
N LYS A 296 -18.89 11.50 -22.17
CA LYS A 296 -19.61 10.84 -23.26
C LYS A 296 -18.80 9.75 -23.98
N LYS A 297 -17.75 9.27 -23.33
CA LYS A 297 -16.87 8.18 -23.79
C LYS A 297 -16.24 7.49 -22.59
N ILE A 298 -15.92 6.22 -22.75
CA ILE A 298 -15.17 5.46 -21.76
C ILE A 298 -13.67 5.80 -21.91
N ASP A 299 -13.03 6.15 -20.80
CA ASP A 299 -11.60 6.39 -20.74
C ASP A 299 -10.89 5.27 -20.00
N LEU A 300 -9.95 4.60 -20.68
CA LEU A 300 -9.21 3.48 -20.12
C LEU A 300 -8.39 3.89 -18.89
N THR A 301 -7.80 5.10 -18.90
CA THR A 301 -6.95 5.55 -17.79
C THR A 301 -7.75 5.75 -16.51
N ILE A 302 -9.00 6.21 -16.63
CA ILE A 302 -9.95 6.32 -15.52
C ILE A 302 -10.36 4.93 -15.01
N ALA A 303 -10.60 3.97 -15.91
CA ALA A 303 -10.92 2.59 -15.53
C ALA A 303 -9.76 1.92 -14.76
N LEU A 304 -8.51 2.09 -15.22
CA LEU A 304 -7.32 1.57 -14.55
C LEU A 304 -7.13 2.18 -13.15
N ASN A 305 -7.30 3.51 -13.04
CA ASN A 305 -7.27 4.17 -11.73
C ASN A 305 -8.46 3.76 -10.84
N GLY A 306 -9.63 3.46 -11.42
CA GLY A 306 -10.77 2.91 -10.71
C GLY A 306 -10.49 1.55 -10.08
N ALA A 307 -9.76 0.66 -10.78
CA ALA A 307 -9.31 -0.63 -10.25
C ALA A 307 -8.41 -0.42 -9.01
N ILE A 308 -7.38 0.40 -9.15
CA ILE A 308 -6.44 0.70 -8.04
C ILE A 308 -7.19 1.35 -6.87
N ALA A 309 -8.09 2.30 -7.14
CA ALA A 309 -8.87 2.96 -6.10
C ALA A 309 -9.79 2.00 -5.34
N GLY A 310 -10.41 1.03 -6.02
CA GLY A 310 -11.19 -0.01 -5.38
C GLY A 310 -10.35 -0.90 -4.47
N LEU A 311 -9.16 -1.28 -4.93
CA LEU A 311 -8.19 -2.05 -4.15
C LEU A 311 -7.73 -1.27 -2.91
N VAL A 312 -7.34 -0.01 -3.08
CA VAL A 312 -6.92 0.86 -1.96
C VAL A 312 -8.04 1.08 -0.96
N ALA A 313 -9.27 1.33 -1.44
CA ALA A 313 -10.42 1.59 -0.58
C ALA A 313 -10.77 0.42 0.34
N ILE A 314 -10.57 -0.82 -0.10
CA ILE A 314 -10.89 -2.00 0.72
C ILE A 314 -9.76 -2.37 1.67
N THR A 315 -8.55 -1.88 1.46
CA THR A 315 -7.33 -2.34 2.11
C THR A 315 -7.32 -2.12 3.64
N ALA A 316 -8.03 -1.12 4.18
CA ALA A 316 -8.14 -0.92 5.62
C ALA A 316 -9.11 -1.90 6.31
N GLY A 317 -10.03 -2.50 5.57
CA GLY A 317 -11.01 -3.42 6.13
C GLY A 317 -11.48 -4.45 5.10
N PRO A 318 -10.59 -5.30 4.57
CA PRO A 318 -10.96 -6.35 3.61
C PRO A 318 -11.66 -7.54 4.28
N ASP A 319 -11.71 -7.58 5.60
CA ASP A 319 -12.32 -8.62 6.44
C ASP A 319 -13.83 -8.44 6.65
N LEU A 320 -14.46 -7.54 5.89
CA LEU A 320 -15.91 -7.35 5.91
C LEU A 320 -16.65 -8.66 5.64
N GLN A 321 -17.64 -9.00 6.48
CA GLN A 321 -18.40 -10.24 6.34
C GLN A 321 -19.39 -10.23 5.16
N ASN A 322 -19.76 -9.05 4.66
CA ASN A 322 -20.67 -8.88 3.54
C ASN A 322 -19.94 -8.47 2.27
N HIS A 323 -19.84 -9.37 1.32
CA HIS A 323 -19.18 -9.14 0.04
C HIS A 323 -19.79 -7.99 -0.78
N PHE A 324 -21.09 -7.75 -0.68
CA PHE A 324 -21.73 -6.62 -1.37
C PHE A 324 -21.19 -5.27 -0.85
N THR A 325 -20.93 -5.17 0.45
CA THR A 325 -20.33 -3.96 1.05
C THR A 325 -18.96 -3.66 0.43
N SER A 326 -18.18 -4.69 0.11
CA SER A 326 -16.87 -4.51 -0.56
C SER A 326 -17.00 -3.89 -1.95
N ILE A 327 -18.04 -4.29 -2.72
CA ILE A 327 -18.36 -3.67 -4.02
C ILE A 327 -18.70 -2.19 -3.82
N VAL A 328 -19.48 -1.86 -2.80
CA VAL A 328 -19.88 -0.47 -2.49
C VAL A 328 -18.66 0.36 -2.07
N VAL A 329 -17.82 -0.15 -1.16
CA VAL A 329 -16.61 0.53 -0.69
C VAL A 329 -15.67 0.82 -1.87
N GLY A 330 -15.42 -0.19 -2.71
CA GLY A 330 -14.59 -0.05 -3.91
C GLY A 330 -15.20 0.89 -4.95
N GLY A 331 -16.52 0.79 -5.17
CA GLY A 331 -17.26 1.67 -6.09
C GLY A 331 -17.17 3.15 -5.70
N ILE A 332 -17.34 3.47 -4.41
CA ILE A 332 -17.19 4.83 -3.89
C ILE A 332 -15.73 5.29 -4.06
N GLY A 333 -14.74 4.41 -3.78
CA GLY A 333 -13.32 4.69 -4.04
C GLY A 333 -13.06 5.08 -5.49
N GLY A 334 -13.60 4.32 -6.45
CA GLY A 334 -13.52 4.61 -7.88
C GLY A 334 -14.19 5.94 -8.27
N ALA A 335 -15.34 6.25 -7.68
CA ALA A 335 -16.04 7.53 -7.89
C ALA A 335 -15.21 8.71 -7.39
N LEU A 336 -14.77 8.66 -6.13
CA LEU A 336 -13.96 9.72 -5.52
C LEU A 336 -12.67 9.96 -6.29
N THR A 337 -12.01 8.90 -6.74
CA THR A 337 -10.81 8.98 -7.58
C THR A 337 -11.08 9.65 -8.91
N THR A 338 -12.19 9.31 -9.59
CA THR A 338 -12.58 9.94 -10.84
C THR A 338 -12.79 11.46 -10.68
N PHE A 339 -13.48 11.88 -9.62
CA PHE A 339 -13.66 13.30 -9.32
C PHE A 339 -12.36 14.00 -8.91
N ALA A 340 -11.51 13.31 -8.14
CA ALA A 340 -10.24 13.85 -7.67
C ALA A 340 -9.25 14.08 -8.82
N ILE A 341 -9.22 13.24 -9.86
CA ILE A 341 -8.42 13.46 -11.08
C ILE A 341 -8.77 14.83 -11.69
N LEU A 342 -10.06 15.12 -11.84
CA LEU A 342 -10.52 16.41 -12.38
C LEU A 342 -10.25 17.59 -11.45
N LEU A 343 -10.35 17.37 -10.16
CA LEU A 343 -10.05 18.39 -9.15
C LEU A 343 -8.56 18.77 -9.18
N LEU A 344 -7.65 17.80 -9.28
CA LEU A 344 -6.22 18.07 -9.39
C LEU A 344 -5.88 18.87 -10.64
N ASP A 345 -6.50 18.57 -11.79
CA ASP A 345 -6.33 19.35 -13.00
C ASP A 345 -6.83 20.81 -12.84
N LYS A 346 -7.97 21.02 -12.16
CA LYS A 346 -8.47 22.37 -11.82
C LYS A 346 -7.52 23.11 -10.88
N LEU A 347 -6.92 22.43 -9.93
CA LEU A 347 -5.93 22.98 -9.00
C LEU A 347 -4.54 23.13 -9.63
N LYS A 348 -4.36 22.73 -10.90
CA LYS A 348 -3.09 22.74 -11.65
C LYS A 348 -2.00 21.88 -10.97
N ILE A 349 -2.41 20.83 -10.29
CA ILE A 349 -1.52 19.83 -9.69
C ILE A 349 -1.40 18.67 -10.70
N ASP A 350 -0.22 18.56 -11.32
CA ASP A 350 0.03 17.57 -12.36
C ASP A 350 0.51 16.25 -11.77
N ASP A 351 -0.41 15.30 -11.64
CA ASP A 351 -0.14 13.91 -11.29
C ASP A 351 -0.12 13.07 -12.57
N VAL A 352 1.02 12.47 -12.88
CA VAL A 352 1.23 11.82 -14.18
C VAL A 352 0.39 10.56 -14.37
N VAL A 353 0.23 9.79 -13.29
CA VAL A 353 -0.40 8.47 -13.35
C VAL A 353 -1.74 8.39 -12.61
N GLY A 354 -2.13 9.46 -11.90
CA GLY A 354 -3.32 9.45 -11.05
C GLY A 354 -3.08 8.82 -9.67
N ALA A 355 -1.83 8.81 -9.21
CA ALA A 355 -1.46 8.18 -7.93
C ALA A 355 -2.09 8.88 -6.72
N ILE A 356 -2.16 10.22 -6.71
CA ILE A 356 -2.77 10.98 -5.60
C ILE A 356 -4.27 10.63 -5.47
N PRO A 357 -5.10 10.70 -6.53
CA PRO A 357 -6.48 10.27 -6.45
C PRO A 357 -6.65 8.81 -6.01
N ALA A 358 -5.90 7.90 -6.62
CA ALA A 358 -6.07 6.47 -6.39
C ALA A 358 -5.56 5.99 -5.03
N HIS A 359 -4.51 6.63 -4.47
CA HIS A 359 -3.92 6.19 -3.20
C HIS A 359 -4.28 7.12 -2.03
N LEU A 360 -4.19 8.44 -2.17
CA LEU A 360 -4.53 9.36 -1.09
C LEU A 360 -6.04 9.43 -0.87
N VAL A 361 -6.78 9.78 -1.92
CA VAL A 361 -8.23 10.02 -1.77
C VAL A 361 -8.98 8.72 -1.47
N ALA A 362 -8.67 7.64 -2.21
CA ALA A 362 -9.27 6.34 -1.95
C ALA A 362 -8.77 5.73 -0.62
N GLY A 363 -7.54 6.03 -0.18
CA GLY A 363 -7.00 5.57 1.09
C GLY A 363 -7.68 6.24 2.30
N ILE A 364 -7.89 7.54 2.25
CA ILE A 364 -8.69 8.28 3.25
C ILE A 364 -10.09 7.66 3.33
N TRP A 365 -10.75 7.48 2.18
CA TRP A 365 -12.05 6.85 2.12
C TRP A 365 -12.05 5.44 2.72
N GLY A 366 -11.10 4.59 2.33
CA GLY A 366 -11.02 3.21 2.79
C GLY A 366 -10.87 3.11 4.31
N THR A 367 -10.05 3.96 4.91
CA THR A 367 -9.88 4.02 6.35
C THR A 367 -11.15 4.51 7.07
N LEU A 368 -11.82 5.53 6.53
CA LEU A 368 -13.10 5.99 7.08
C LEU A 368 -14.22 4.95 6.91
N ALA A 369 -14.20 4.16 5.83
CA ALA A 369 -15.15 3.08 5.58
C ALA A 369 -15.12 1.99 6.67
N VAL A 370 -13.98 1.77 7.34
CA VAL A 370 -13.88 0.87 8.51
C VAL A 370 -14.78 1.35 9.66
N GLY A 371 -14.84 2.66 9.89
CA GLY A 371 -15.71 3.25 10.90
C GLY A 371 -17.19 3.32 10.49
N ILE A 372 -17.49 3.17 9.19
CA ILE A 372 -18.88 3.23 8.67
C ILE A 372 -19.48 1.82 8.51
N PHE A 373 -18.70 0.89 7.95
CA PHE A 373 -19.16 -0.44 7.57
C PHE A 373 -18.51 -1.58 8.35
N GLY A 374 -17.37 -1.31 9.01
CA GLY A 374 -16.59 -2.27 9.78
C GLY A 374 -16.87 -2.16 11.28
N LYS A 375 -15.89 -2.61 12.08
CA LYS A 375 -15.97 -2.61 13.54
C LYS A 375 -15.23 -1.45 14.20
N GLY A 376 -14.61 -0.55 13.42
CA GLY A 376 -13.85 0.58 13.93
C GLY A 376 -14.75 1.74 14.40
N ASP A 377 -14.23 2.58 15.31
CA ASP A 377 -14.82 3.86 15.64
C ASP A 377 -14.48 4.90 14.57
N PHE A 378 -15.48 5.60 14.04
CA PHE A 378 -15.30 6.58 12.95
C PHE A 378 -14.34 7.72 13.33
N PHE A 379 -14.43 8.23 14.56
CA PHE A 379 -13.58 9.35 14.98
C PHE A 379 -12.15 8.92 15.27
N VAL A 380 -11.95 7.69 15.70
CA VAL A 380 -10.62 7.09 15.82
C VAL A 380 -10.01 6.91 14.42
N GLN A 381 -10.77 6.41 13.45
CA GLN A 381 -10.32 6.29 12.07
C GLN A 381 -9.97 7.67 11.46
N LEU A 382 -10.80 8.67 11.68
CA LEU A 382 -10.53 10.05 11.26
C LEU A 382 -9.24 10.59 11.91
N THR A 383 -9.02 10.30 13.19
CA THR A 383 -7.79 10.69 13.91
C THR A 383 -6.55 10.10 13.23
N GLY A 384 -6.55 8.81 12.87
CA GLY A 384 -5.43 8.19 12.16
C GLY A 384 -5.17 8.80 10.78
N VAL A 385 -6.24 9.09 10.01
CA VAL A 385 -6.15 9.80 8.72
C VAL A 385 -5.49 11.17 8.88
N LEU A 386 -5.91 11.95 9.88
CA LEU A 386 -5.35 13.27 10.15
C LEU A 386 -3.91 13.19 10.67
N ALA A 387 -3.61 12.21 11.51
CA ALA A 387 -2.27 11.96 12.02
C ALA A 387 -1.27 11.68 10.88
N ALA A 388 -1.68 10.91 9.86
CA ALA A 388 -0.87 10.68 8.67
C ALA A 388 -0.56 11.99 7.93
N ALA A 389 -1.56 12.85 7.73
CA ALA A 389 -1.35 14.17 7.11
C ALA A 389 -0.39 15.04 7.91
N ILE A 390 -0.60 15.11 9.25
CA ILE A 390 0.19 15.95 10.16
C ILE A 390 1.66 15.51 10.20
N LEU A 391 1.95 14.21 10.08
CA LEU A 391 3.33 13.71 10.04
C LEU A 391 3.94 13.87 8.65
N VAL A 392 3.25 13.36 7.63
CA VAL A 392 3.87 13.14 6.31
C VAL A 392 4.01 14.43 5.53
N VAL A 393 3.01 15.33 5.58
CA VAL A 393 3.03 16.58 4.80
C VAL A 393 4.21 17.47 5.19
N PRO A 394 4.42 17.84 6.47
CA PRO A 394 5.54 18.70 6.83
C PRO A 394 6.90 18.04 6.62
N LEU A 395 7.06 16.75 6.96
CA LEU A 395 8.33 16.06 6.76
C LEU A 395 8.68 15.97 5.28
N SER A 396 7.73 15.55 4.43
CA SER A 396 7.95 15.52 2.99
C SER A 396 8.28 16.90 2.43
N ALA A 397 7.59 17.96 2.88
CA ALA A 397 7.87 19.31 2.44
C ALA A 397 9.30 19.77 2.81
N ILE A 398 9.70 19.54 4.07
CA ILE A 398 11.06 19.87 4.52
C ILE A 398 12.10 19.20 3.63
N PHE A 399 12.00 17.89 3.42
CA PHE A 399 12.99 17.17 2.63
C PHE A 399 12.96 17.54 1.15
N PHE A 400 11.79 17.71 0.53
CA PHE A 400 11.72 18.18 -0.84
C PHE A 400 12.28 19.61 -1.03
N TYR A 401 12.08 20.52 -0.08
CA TYR A 401 12.68 21.84 -0.13
C TYR A 401 14.20 21.80 0.09
N ILE A 402 14.72 20.96 1.00
CA ILE A 402 16.16 20.75 1.15
C ILE A 402 16.77 20.23 -0.16
N LEU A 403 16.17 19.20 -0.76
CA LEU A 403 16.63 18.66 -2.03
C LEU A 403 16.56 19.68 -3.17
N LYS A 404 15.50 20.51 -3.19
CA LYS A 404 15.36 21.60 -4.17
C LYS A 404 16.46 22.63 -4.04
N GLY A 405 16.85 23.01 -2.81
CA GLY A 405 17.87 24.01 -2.53
C GLY A 405 19.32 23.51 -2.68
N THR A 406 19.56 22.19 -2.52
CA THR A 406 20.90 21.61 -2.54
C THR A 406 21.27 20.99 -3.90
N VAL A 407 20.58 19.91 -4.27
CA VAL A 407 20.90 19.13 -5.50
C VAL A 407 20.03 19.49 -6.69
N GLY A 408 19.02 20.33 -6.47
CA GLY A 408 18.03 20.72 -7.47
C GLY A 408 17.08 19.58 -7.82
N LEU A 409 15.79 19.79 -7.58
CA LEU A 409 14.77 18.75 -7.62
C LEU A 409 14.32 18.41 -9.04
N ARG A 410 14.13 19.43 -9.90
CA ARG A 410 13.50 19.30 -11.20
C ARG A 410 14.50 19.21 -12.35
N ALA A 411 14.26 18.26 -13.25
CA ALA A 411 15.01 18.16 -14.51
C ALA A 411 14.71 19.38 -15.41
N VAL A 412 15.76 19.97 -15.96
CA VAL A 412 15.61 21.04 -16.96
C VAL A 412 15.25 20.44 -18.32
N SER A 413 14.60 21.22 -19.19
CA SER A 413 13.98 20.71 -20.42
C SER A 413 14.95 20.10 -21.44
N TYR A 414 16.23 20.40 -21.34
CA TYR A 414 17.30 19.89 -22.22
C TYR A 414 18.18 18.81 -21.56
N THR A 415 18.14 18.67 -20.24
CA THR A 415 18.72 17.48 -19.61
C THR A 415 17.72 16.36 -19.82
N HIS A 416 18.08 15.45 -20.71
CA HIS A 416 17.30 14.26 -20.92
C HIS A 416 17.21 13.49 -19.61
N LEU A 417 15.99 13.10 -19.22
CA LEU A 417 15.77 11.98 -18.31
C LEU A 417 16.20 10.65 -18.97
N THR A 418 16.72 10.74 -20.20
CA THR A 418 17.34 9.63 -20.91
C THR A 418 18.72 9.39 -20.32
N LEU A 419 18.91 8.20 -19.77
CA LEU A 419 20.25 7.65 -19.65
C LEU A 419 20.92 7.72 -21.02
N PRO A 420 22.19 8.13 -21.11
CA PRO A 420 22.91 7.93 -22.36
C PRO A 420 22.80 6.44 -22.71
N THR A 421 22.11 6.14 -23.78
CA THR A 421 22.15 4.82 -24.39
C THR A 421 23.59 4.66 -24.90
N ILE A 422 24.48 4.21 -24.03
CA ILE A 422 25.75 3.65 -24.44
C ILE A 422 25.43 2.25 -24.97
N TYR A 423 24.95 2.17 -26.19
CA TYR A 423 24.98 0.96 -27.01
C TYR A 423 25.16 1.36 -28.45
N SER A 424 26.41 1.60 -28.80
CA SER A 424 26.91 1.12 -30.06
C SER A 424 27.40 -0.31 -29.81
N VAL A 425 26.65 -1.30 -30.21
CA VAL A 425 27.17 -2.60 -30.59
C VAL A 425 26.93 -2.72 -32.07
#